data_51ea17369d31230a091dbdf4e9dfafd9
#
_entry.id   51ea17369d31230a091dbdf4e9dfafd9
#
_cell.length_a   1.000
_cell.length_b   1.000
_cell.length_c   1.000
_cell.angle_alpha   90.00
_cell.angle_beta   90.00
_cell.angle_gamma   90.00
#
_symmetry.space_group_name_H-M   'P 1'
#
loop_
_entity.id
_entity.type
_entity.pdbx_description
1 polymer ?
#
loop_
_entity_poly.entity_id
_entity_poly.type
_entity_poly.pdbx_seq_one_letter_code
_entity_poly.pdbx_strand_id
1 'polypeptide(L)'
;MPLDESLDRTLHAIADPTRRRILVALKQGKTSEAKAVSGCLCGGDIEERIHLSQPTISHHMAILTKAGLVQARKQGQWRWYRRNEKAIRQVVKNLRGKL
;
A
#
# COMPACT_ATOMS: atom_id res chain seq x y z
N MET A 1 22.82 7.70 -18.60
CA MET A 1 22.37 6.61 -17.70
C MET A 1 20.87 6.69 -17.58
N PRO A 2 20.15 5.64 -17.93
CA PRO A 2 18.70 5.68 -17.76
C PRO A 2 18.35 5.75 -16.29
N LEU A 3 17.44 6.66 -15.96
CA LEU A 3 16.89 6.75 -14.61
C LEU A 3 15.99 5.54 -14.39
N ASP A 4 16.14 4.89 -13.26
CA ASP A 4 15.26 3.81 -12.87
C ASP A 4 14.01 4.41 -12.22
N GLU A 5 13.08 4.86 -13.05
CA GLU A 5 11.85 5.51 -12.59
C GLU A 5 10.99 4.61 -11.70
N SER A 6 11.02 3.31 -11.97
CA SER A 6 10.28 2.34 -11.16
C SER A 6 10.86 2.26 -9.76
N LEU A 7 12.17 2.19 -9.63
CA LEU A 7 12.84 2.16 -8.32
C LEU A 7 12.62 3.48 -7.58
N ASP A 8 12.78 4.61 -8.26
CA ASP A 8 12.59 5.93 -7.66
C ASP A 8 11.17 6.12 -7.14
N ARG A 9 10.18 5.69 -7.92
CA ARG A 9 8.77 5.77 -7.52
C ARG A 9 8.51 4.92 -6.27
N THR A 10 9.09 3.74 -6.24
CA THR A 10 8.97 2.83 -5.11
C THR A 10 9.64 3.40 -3.86
N LEU A 11 10.85 3.93 -4.00
CA LEU A 11 11.57 4.57 -2.89
C LEU A 11 10.80 5.77 -2.35
N HIS A 12 10.24 6.59 -3.24
CA HIS A 12 9.40 7.71 -2.83
C HIS A 12 8.20 7.23 -2.02
N ALA A 13 7.54 6.18 -2.47
CA ALA A 13 6.37 5.64 -1.78
C ALA A 13 6.70 5.12 -0.38
N ILE A 14 7.84 4.46 -0.20
CA ILE A 14 8.21 3.89 1.10
C ILE A 14 9.03 4.83 1.98
N ALA A 15 9.45 5.98 1.48
CA ALA A 15 10.21 6.95 2.27
C ALA A 15 9.37 7.63 3.36
N ASP A 16 8.06 7.64 3.20
CA ASP A 16 7.15 8.23 4.17
C ASP A 16 6.78 7.23 5.27
N PRO A 17 6.95 7.59 6.55
CA PRO A 17 6.64 6.67 7.64
C PRO A 17 5.17 6.27 7.71
N THR A 18 4.25 7.17 7.35
CA THR A 18 2.82 6.85 7.34
C THR A 18 2.51 5.77 6.32
N ARG A 19 3.10 5.86 5.13
CA ARG A 19 2.90 4.85 4.09
C ARG A 19 3.46 3.50 4.52
N ARG A 20 4.60 3.47 5.22
CA ARG A 20 5.11 2.21 5.78
C ARG A 20 4.18 1.63 6.84
N ARG A 21 3.58 2.48 7.68
CA ARG A 21 2.58 2.05 8.66
C ARG A 21 1.35 1.45 7.98
N ILE A 22 0.92 2.03 6.88
CA ILE A 22 -0.19 1.50 6.08
C ILE A 22 0.15 0.11 5.55
N LEU A 23 1.35 -0.05 4.99
CA LEU A 23 1.80 -1.35 4.49
C LEU A 23 1.82 -2.41 5.59
N VAL A 24 2.29 -2.06 6.79
CA VAL A 24 2.28 -2.97 7.94
C VAL A 24 0.84 -3.32 8.35
N ALA A 25 -0.06 -2.33 8.38
CA ALA A 25 -1.46 -2.56 8.69
C ALA A 25 -2.10 -3.54 7.69
N LEU A 26 -1.82 -3.37 6.40
CA LEU A 26 -2.30 -4.28 5.37
C LEU A 26 -1.72 -5.69 5.53
N LYS A 27 -0.46 -5.80 5.95
CA LYS A 27 0.16 -7.11 6.20
C LYS A 27 -0.50 -7.85 7.36
N GLN A 28 -0.89 -7.12 8.39
CA GLN A 28 -1.57 -7.68 9.56
C GLN A 28 -3.07 -7.87 9.32
N GLY A 29 -3.57 -7.39 8.19
CA GLY A 29 -4.97 -7.18 7.86
C GLY A 29 -5.94 -8.29 8.23
N LYS A 30 -6.51 -8.14 9.41
CA LYS A 30 -7.75 -8.83 9.78
C LYS A 30 -8.79 -7.74 9.95
N THR A 31 -9.79 -7.73 9.08
CA THR A 31 -10.93 -6.88 9.31
C THR A 31 -11.84 -7.55 10.31
N SER A 32 -12.46 -6.74 11.15
CA SER A 32 -13.47 -7.20 12.11
C SER A 32 -14.77 -7.61 11.41
N GLU A 33 -14.88 -7.43 10.11
CA GLU A 33 -16.09 -7.75 9.37
C GLU A 33 -15.94 -9.04 8.58
N ALA A 34 -16.95 -9.90 8.69
CA ALA A 34 -17.02 -11.21 8.06
C ALA A 34 -17.00 -11.19 6.51
N LYS A 35 -17.02 -10.01 5.92
CA LYS A 35 -16.99 -9.83 4.46
C LYS A 35 -15.61 -9.55 3.91
N ALA A 36 -14.61 -9.49 4.77
CA ALA A 36 -13.25 -9.20 4.33
C ALA A 36 -12.60 -10.41 3.71
N VAL A 37 -12.16 -10.24 2.50
CA VAL A 37 -11.24 -11.19 1.89
C VAL A 37 -9.94 -11.12 2.70
N SER A 38 -9.42 -12.27 3.11
CA SER A 38 -8.17 -12.37 3.85
C SER A 38 -7.07 -11.55 3.20
N GLY A 39 -6.43 -10.69 3.97
CA GLY A 39 -5.33 -9.85 3.50
C GLY A 39 -5.73 -8.53 2.84
N CYS A 40 -7.03 -8.17 2.88
CA CYS A 40 -7.51 -6.90 2.33
C CYS A 40 -8.09 -6.02 3.42
N LEU A 41 -7.90 -4.71 3.28
CA LEU A 41 -8.56 -3.71 4.12
C LEU A 41 -9.27 -2.70 3.23
N CYS A 42 -10.46 -2.26 3.64
CA CYS A 42 -11.11 -1.14 2.97
C CYS A 42 -10.56 0.19 3.50
N GLY A 43 -10.87 1.28 2.77
CA GLY A 43 -10.40 2.61 3.15
C GLY A 43 -10.77 3.00 4.58
N GLY A 44 -11.98 2.66 5.03
CA GLY A 44 -12.44 2.94 6.40
C GLY A 44 -11.61 2.21 7.46
N ASP A 45 -11.23 0.95 7.20
CA ASP A 45 -10.37 0.20 8.11
C ASP A 45 -9.01 0.85 8.25
N ILE A 46 -8.47 1.36 7.14
CA ILE A 46 -7.17 2.02 7.13
C ILE A 46 -7.25 3.33 7.92
N GLU A 47 -8.29 4.13 7.72
CA GLU A 47 -8.52 5.36 8.49
C GLU A 47 -8.54 5.08 10.00
N GLU A 48 -9.27 4.06 10.40
CA GLU A 48 -9.43 3.69 11.79
C GLU A 48 -8.09 3.26 12.41
N ARG A 49 -7.30 2.49 11.69
CA ARG A 49 -6.01 1.99 12.19
C ARG A 49 -4.91 3.04 12.20
N ILE A 50 -4.91 3.94 11.22
CA ILE A 50 -3.86 4.94 11.05
C ILE A 50 -4.21 6.26 11.73
N HIS A 51 -5.49 6.50 11.99
CA HIS A 51 -6.01 7.72 12.62
C HIS A 51 -5.74 9.00 11.82
N LEU A 52 -5.92 8.92 10.52
CA LEU A 52 -5.85 10.06 9.61
C LEU A 52 -7.17 10.21 8.87
N SER A 53 -7.43 11.43 8.37
CA SER A 53 -8.65 11.70 7.63
C SER A 53 -8.69 10.92 6.30
N GLN A 54 -9.89 10.69 5.80
CA GLN A 54 -10.10 9.96 4.55
C GLN A 54 -9.36 10.59 3.36
N PRO A 55 -9.37 11.93 3.15
CA PRO A 55 -8.59 12.50 2.05
C PRO A 55 -7.09 12.25 2.17
N THR A 56 -6.54 12.29 3.37
CA THR A 56 -5.12 12.02 3.62
C THR A 56 -4.79 10.56 3.33
N ILE A 57 -5.63 9.63 3.78
CA ILE A 57 -5.47 8.20 3.50
C ILE A 57 -5.55 7.95 1.99
N SER A 58 -6.53 8.53 1.31
CA SER A 58 -6.70 8.39 -0.14
C SER A 58 -5.46 8.85 -0.90
N HIS A 59 -4.84 9.96 -0.45
CA HIS A 59 -3.61 10.47 -1.05
C HIS A 59 -2.46 9.45 -0.92
N HIS A 60 -2.25 8.90 0.27
CA HIS A 60 -1.22 7.90 0.50
C HIS A 60 -1.49 6.62 -0.29
N MET A 61 -2.75 6.18 -0.33
CA MET A 61 -3.12 4.97 -1.07
C MET A 61 -2.91 5.14 -2.58
N ALA A 62 -3.16 6.33 -3.12
CA ALA A 62 -2.89 6.63 -4.52
C ALA A 62 -1.39 6.49 -4.84
N ILE A 63 -0.54 7.00 -3.98
CA ILE A 63 0.92 6.90 -4.16
C ILE A 63 1.38 5.44 -4.09
N LEU A 64 0.91 4.68 -3.11
CA LEU A 64 1.25 3.26 -2.96
C LEU A 64 0.76 2.43 -4.13
N THR A 65 -0.45 2.69 -4.61
CA THR A 65 -1.04 1.99 -5.74
C THR A 65 -0.28 2.30 -7.03
N LYS A 66 0.04 3.57 -7.26
CA LYS A 66 0.79 4.00 -8.43
C LYS A 66 2.20 3.40 -8.46
N ALA A 67 2.80 3.22 -7.29
CA ALA A 67 4.10 2.56 -7.18
C ALA A 67 4.03 1.04 -7.35
N GLY A 68 2.84 0.48 -7.44
CA GLY A 68 2.63 -0.96 -7.63
C GLY A 68 2.76 -1.79 -6.35
N LEU A 69 2.92 -1.15 -5.18
CA LEU A 69 3.09 -1.84 -3.90
C LEU A 69 1.78 -2.31 -3.29
N VAL A 70 0.69 -1.69 -3.69
CA VAL A 70 -0.66 -1.98 -3.24
C VAL A 70 -1.55 -2.12 -4.46
N GLN A 71 -2.47 -3.06 -4.40
CA GLN A 71 -3.52 -3.23 -5.40
C GLN A 71 -4.83 -2.73 -4.82
N ALA A 72 -5.56 -1.93 -5.60
CA ALA A 72 -6.86 -1.42 -5.22
C ALA A 72 -7.94 -2.11 -6.05
N ARG A 73 -9.04 -2.49 -5.41
CA ARG A 73 -10.19 -3.07 -6.08
C ARG A 73 -11.45 -2.37 -5.61
N LYS A 74 -12.21 -1.85 -6.55
CA LYS A 74 -13.51 -1.24 -6.26
C LYS A 74 -14.59 -2.32 -6.30
N GLN A 75 -15.41 -2.36 -5.25
CA GLN A 75 -16.53 -3.29 -5.17
C GLN A 75 -17.73 -2.52 -4.62
N GLY A 76 -18.67 -2.17 -5.50
CA GLY A 76 -19.77 -1.28 -5.16
C GLY A 76 -19.26 0.09 -4.75
N GLN A 77 -19.65 0.56 -3.57
CA GLN A 77 -19.16 1.81 -2.98
C GLN A 77 -17.88 1.64 -2.16
N TRP A 78 -17.41 0.41 -2.05
CA TRP A 78 -16.24 0.07 -1.24
C TRP A 78 -15.00 0.00 -2.12
N ARG A 79 -13.87 0.49 -1.59
CA ARG A 79 -12.56 0.31 -2.21
C ARG A 79 -11.72 -0.53 -1.27
N TRP A 80 -11.26 -1.68 -1.77
CA TRP A 80 -10.46 -2.63 -1.04
C TRP A 80 -9.02 -2.53 -1.47
N TYR A 81 -8.10 -2.64 -0.53
CA TYR A 81 -6.67 -2.55 -0.78
C TYR A 81 -5.97 -3.77 -0.22
N ARG A 82 -5.00 -4.25 -0.96
CA ARG A 82 -4.11 -5.31 -0.47
C ARG A 82 -2.69 -5.06 -0.95
N ARG A 83 -1.72 -5.60 -0.20
CA ARG A 83 -0.31 -5.54 -0.59
C ARG A 83 -0.07 -6.39 -1.83
N ASN A 84 0.80 -5.88 -2.69
CA ASN A 84 1.34 -6.66 -3.80
C ASN A 84 2.66 -7.28 -3.34
N GLU A 85 2.59 -8.48 -2.77
CA GLU A 85 3.75 -9.15 -2.17
C GLU A 85 4.85 -9.41 -3.20
N LYS A 86 4.48 -9.76 -4.42
CA LYS A 86 5.44 -9.98 -5.51
C LYS A 86 6.21 -8.69 -5.81
N ALA A 87 5.53 -7.56 -5.91
CA ALA A 87 6.17 -6.27 -6.16
C ALA A 87 7.07 -5.86 -5.01
N ILE A 88 6.64 -6.10 -3.77
CA ILE A 88 7.44 -5.77 -2.59
C ILE A 88 8.73 -6.59 -2.55
N ARG A 89 8.64 -7.89 -2.83
CA ARG A 89 9.83 -8.74 -2.93
C ARG A 89 10.77 -8.27 -4.03
N GLN A 90 10.23 -7.84 -5.15
CA GLN A 90 11.03 -7.33 -6.28
C GLN A 90 11.76 -6.04 -5.90
N VAL A 91 11.12 -5.16 -5.14
CA VAL A 91 11.74 -3.93 -4.63
C VAL A 91 12.94 -4.24 -3.75
N VAL A 92 12.77 -5.15 -2.81
CA VAL A 92 13.85 -5.55 -1.90
C VAL A 92 15.04 -6.11 -2.70
N LYS A 93 14.75 -6.95 -3.68
CA LYS A 93 15.77 -7.52 -4.56
C LYS A 93 16.49 -6.44 -5.38
N ASN A 94 15.75 -5.50 -5.94
CA ASN A 94 16.30 -4.41 -6.73
C ASN A 94 17.19 -3.50 -5.88
N LEU A 95 16.74 -3.16 -4.67
CA LEU A 95 17.53 -2.34 -3.74
C LEU A 95 18.85 -3.02 -3.43
N ARG A 96 18.80 -4.32 -3.11
CA ARG A 96 20.00 -5.07 -2.79
C ARG A 96 20.99 -5.09 -3.95
N GLY A 97 20.49 -5.22 -5.18
CA GLY A 97 21.33 -5.26 -6.38
C GLY A 97 21.89 -3.91 -6.79
N LYS A 98 21.29 -2.80 -6.33
CA LYS A 98 21.69 -1.44 -6.71
C LYS A 98 22.46 -0.68 -5.65
N LEU A 99 22.58 -1.25 -4.49
CA LEU A 99 23.36 -0.71 -3.38
C LEU A 99 24.61 -1.56 -3.13
#